data_10aac5800adc4432a50347de9cf86ea8
#
_entry.id   10aac5800adc4432a50347de9cf86ea8
#
_cell.length_a   1.000
_cell.length_b   1.000
_cell.length_c   1.000
_cell.angle_alpha   90.00
_cell.angle_beta   90.00
_cell.angle_gamma   90.00
#
_symmetry.space_group_name_H-M   'P 1'
#
loop_
_entity.id
_entity.type
_entity.pdbx_description
1 polymer ?
#
loop_
_entity_poly.entity_id
_entity_poly.type
_entity_poly.pdbx_seq_one_letter_code
_entity_poly.pdbx_strand_id
1 'polypeptide(L)'
;MTLGDDAVSAMYKLLKKECKKIGINEHGVFKYEIPKKSSLNEYVVINHLPFVQRDTINEGVVNVNIHVKRTASDEPDTRRLKTIVKNILTFFVSDYYLEGAYFEFYLDSRPTPDNDNTYYINLKFNVTYNNLKN
;
A
#
# COMPACT_ATOMS: atom_id res chain seq x y z
N MET A 1 -12.96 12.36 -10.33
CA MET A 1 -12.00 11.55 -9.59
C MET A 1 -11.28 12.42 -8.57
N THR A 2 -11.06 11.90 -7.39
CA THR A 2 -10.40 12.65 -6.33
C THR A 2 -8.89 12.40 -6.35
N LEU A 3 -8.12 13.27 -5.69
CA LEU A 3 -6.68 13.09 -5.56
C LEU A 3 -6.34 11.83 -4.78
N GLY A 4 -7.20 11.45 -3.82
CA GLY A 4 -7.01 10.19 -3.11
C GLY A 4 -7.07 8.99 -4.04
N ASP A 5 -8.04 8.97 -4.94
CA ASP A 5 -8.13 7.90 -5.94
C ASP A 5 -6.94 7.91 -6.89
N ASP A 6 -6.46 9.08 -7.26
CA ASP A 6 -5.27 9.20 -8.12
C ASP A 6 -4.04 8.63 -7.43
N ALA A 7 -3.87 8.94 -6.14
CA ALA A 7 -2.74 8.44 -5.36
C ALA A 7 -2.81 6.93 -5.19
N VAL A 8 -3.99 6.38 -4.91
CA VAL A 8 -4.18 4.93 -4.82
C VAL A 8 -3.86 4.27 -6.15
N SER A 9 -4.31 4.85 -7.26
CA SER A 9 -4.04 4.31 -8.59
C SER A 9 -2.56 4.34 -8.93
N ALA A 10 -1.85 5.39 -8.54
CA ALA A 10 -0.40 5.49 -8.77
C ALA A 10 0.34 4.39 -8.02
N MET A 11 0.02 4.19 -6.75
CA MET A 11 0.63 3.12 -5.94
C MET A 11 0.27 1.73 -6.51
N TYR A 12 -0.98 1.54 -6.90
CA TYR A 12 -1.44 0.29 -7.50
C TYR A 12 -0.62 -0.06 -8.76
N LYS A 13 -0.43 0.91 -9.64
CA LYS A 13 0.36 0.69 -10.86
C LYS A 13 1.79 0.33 -10.55
N LEU A 14 2.40 1.00 -9.57
CA LEU A 14 3.77 0.69 -9.16
C LEU A 14 3.88 -0.74 -8.65
N LEU A 15 3.01 -1.14 -7.73
CA LEU A 15 3.08 -2.47 -7.13
C LEU A 15 2.80 -3.56 -8.15
N LYS A 16 1.89 -3.36 -9.08
CA LYS A 16 1.65 -4.31 -10.16
C LYS A 16 2.84 -4.43 -11.10
N LYS A 17 3.41 -3.30 -11.48
CA LYS A 17 4.56 -3.28 -12.40
C LYS A 17 5.76 -3.98 -11.79
N GLU A 18 6.00 -3.76 -10.51
CA GLU A 18 7.18 -4.28 -9.81
C GLU A 18 6.89 -5.52 -8.98
N CYS A 19 5.78 -6.20 -9.22
CA CYS A 19 5.34 -7.33 -8.41
C CYS A 19 6.38 -8.45 -8.31
N LYS A 20 7.13 -8.70 -9.37
CA LYS A 20 8.17 -9.74 -9.34
C LYS A 20 9.32 -9.39 -8.43
N LYS A 21 9.75 -8.13 -8.42
CA LYS A 21 10.81 -7.66 -7.54
C LYS A 21 10.36 -7.63 -6.08
N ILE A 22 9.09 -7.30 -5.87
CA ILE A 22 8.51 -7.28 -4.52
C ILE A 22 8.27 -8.70 -4.01
N GLY A 23 7.95 -9.62 -4.90
CA GLY A 23 7.67 -11.00 -4.55
C GLY A 23 6.20 -11.25 -4.26
N ILE A 24 5.30 -10.50 -4.90
CA ILE A 24 3.86 -10.66 -4.74
C ILE A 24 3.22 -11.07 -6.07
N ASN A 25 2.03 -11.65 -5.99
CA ASN A 25 1.27 -12.04 -7.17
C ASN A 25 0.69 -10.78 -7.84
N GLU A 26 0.86 -10.64 -9.15
CA GLU A 26 0.30 -9.49 -9.87
C GLU A 26 -1.22 -9.40 -9.77
N HIS A 27 -1.90 -10.53 -9.57
CA HIS A 27 -3.35 -10.57 -9.40
C HIS A 27 -3.76 -10.41 -7.93
N GLY A 28 -2.81 -10.17 -7.04
CA GLY A 28 -3.04 -9.99 -5.63
C GLY A 28 -2.90 -8.55 -5.16
N VAL A 29 -3.00 -7.59 -6.05
CA VAL A 29 -2.96 -6.17 -5.69
C VAL A 29 -4.35 -5.58 -5.96
N PHE A 30 -4.96 -5.02 -4.94
CA PHE A 30 -6.34 -4.53 -5.01
C PHE A 30 -6.45 -3.10 -4.51
N LYS A 31 -7.46 -2.37 -5.04
CA LYS A 31 -7.81 -1.04 -4.56
C LYS A 31 -9.01 -1.17 -3.65
N TYR A 32 -8.90 -0.59 -2.46
CA TYR A 32 -9.97 -0.44 -1.45
C TYR A 32 -10.41 -1.74 -0.79
N GLU A 33 -10.77 -2.77 -1.52
CA GLU A 33 -11.20 -4.03 -0.94
C GLU A 33 -10.89 -5.21 -1.85
N ILE A 34 -10.86 -6.40 -1.28
CA ILE A 34 -10.63 -7.63 -2.05
C ILE A 34 -11.96 -8.19 -2.56
N PRO A 35 -11.94 -8.92 -3.68
CA PRO A 35 -13.11 -9.66 -4.12
C PRO A 35 -13.52 -10.70 -3.07
N LYS A 36 -14.82 -10.89 -2.89
CA LYS A 36 -15.36 -11.78 -1.85
C LYS A 36 -14.88 -13.21 -1.92
N LYS A 37 -14.53 -13.70 -3.09
CA LYS A 37 -14.14 -15.11 -3.29
C LYS A 37 -12.65 -15.26 -3.56
N SER A 38 -11.84 -14.36 -3.03
CA SER A 38 -10.40 -14.48 -3.20
C SER A 38 -9.88 -15.70 -2.44
N SER A 39 -9.09 -16.53 -3.12
CA SER A 39 -8.41 -17.68 -2.51
C SER A 39 -6.92 -17.43 -2.32
N LEU A 40 -6.50 -16.18 -2.45
CA LEU A 40 -5.09 -15.84 -2.36
C LEU A 40 -4.60 -15.94 -0.93
N ASN A 41 -3.40 -16.51 -0.76
CA ASN A 41 -2.75 -16.60 0.55
C ASN A 41 -2.04 -15.30 0.91
N GLU A 42 -1.72 -14.50 -0.08
CA GLU A 42 -1.04 -13.22 0.10
C GLU A 42 -1.66 -12.21 -0.85
N TYR A 43 -1.89 -11.01 -0.35
CA TYR A 43 -2.40 -9.94 -1.20
C TYR A 43 -2.15 -8.59 -0.55
N VAL A 44 -2.28 -7.54 -1.36
CA VAL A 44 -2.06 -6.17 -0.92
C VAL A 44 -3.31 -5.36 -1.26
N VAL A 45 -3.79 -4.60 -0.29
CA VAL A 45 -4.94 -3.70 -0.49
C VAL A 45 -4.47 -2.27 -0.26
N ILE A 46 -4.77 -1.39 -1.20
CA ILE A 46 -4.37 0.00 -1.16
C ILE A 46 -5.63 0.86 -0.99
N ASN A 47 -5.60 1.74 0.00
CA ASN A 47 -6.67 2.71 0.18
C ASN A 47 -6.08 4.05 0.65
N HIS A 48 -6.92 5.01 0.93
CA HIS A 48 -6.47 6.31 1.40
C HIS A 48 -7.41 6.87 2.44
N LEU A 49 -6.87 7.78 3.25
CA LEU A 49 -7.68 8.63 4.12
C LEU A 49 -8.07 9.88 3.32
N PRO A 50 -9.04 10.66 3.80
CA PRO A 50 -9.42 11.89 3.12
C PRO A 50 -8.22 12.80 2.90
N PHE A 51 -8.14 13.41 1.72
CA PHE A 51 -7.10 14.37 1.42
C PHE A 51 -7.54 15.77 1.85
N VAL A 52 -6.62 16.49 2.47
CA VAL A 52 -6.84 17.88 2.89
C VAL A 52 -6.40 18.79 1.75
N GLN A 53 -7.29 19.66 1.32
CA GLN A 53 -7.00 20.61 0.27
C GLN A 53 -6.58 21.95 0.88
N ARG A 54 -5.47 22.47 0.38
CA ARG A 54 -4.96 23.78 0.77
C ARG A 54 -4.72 24.60 -0.49
N ASP A 55 -4.39 25.86 -0.34
CA ASP A 55 -4.25 26.76 -1.48
C ASP A 55 -3.22 26.30 -2.51
N THR A 56 -2.09 25.79 -2.05
CA THR A 56 -0.98 25.40 -2.94
C THR A 56 -0.62 23.93 -2.86
N ILE A 57 -1.08 23.23 -1.84
CA ILE A 57 -0.71 21.85 -1.59
C ILE A 57 -1.93 21.06 -1.17
N ASN A 58 -2.08 19.86 -1.73
CA ASN A 58 -3.06 18.89 -1.26
C ASN A 58 -2.30 17.73 -0.65
N GLU A 59 -2.67 17.34 0.55
CA GLU A 59 -2.00 16.30 1.31
C GLU A 59 -2.96 15.23 1.79
N GLY A 60 -2.47 14.02 1.85
CA GLY A 60 -3.24 12.92 2.39
C GLY A 60 -2.37 11.73 2.73
N VAL A 61 -3.02 10.66 3.12
CA VAL A 61 -2.35 9.43 3.51
C VAL A 61 -2.84 8.30 2.63
N VAL A 62 -1.90 7.56 2.05
CA VAL A 62 -2.19 6.31 1.35
C VAL A 62 -1.75 5.17 2.25
N ASN A 63 -2.64 4.19 2.43
CA ASN A 63 -2.38 2.98 3.19
C ASN A 63 -2.11 1.83 2.23
N VAL A 64 -1.03 1.11 2.49
CA VAL A 64 -0.72 -0.13 1.79
C VAL A 64 -0.79 -1.23 2.82
N ASN A 65 -1.81 -2.09 2.74
CA ASN A 65 -2.03 -3.18 3.69
C ASN A 65 -1.57 -4.48 3.06
N ILE A 66 -0.53 -5.08 3.65
CA ILE A 66 0.06 -6.31 3.16
C ILE A 66 -0.46 -7.45 3.99
N HIS A 67 -1.21 -8.36 3.36
CA HIS A 67 -1.84 -9.51 4.02
C HIS A 67 -1.09 -10.79 3.67
N VAL A 68 -0.82 -11.59 4.70
CA VAL A 68 -0.20 -12.91 4.54
C VAL A 68 -0.96 -13.90 5.43
N LYS A 69 -1.21 -15.09 4.88
CA LYS A 69 -1.91 -16.15 5.60
C LYS A 69 -1.17 -16.51 6.90
N ARG A 70 -1.93 -16.86 7.92
CA ARG A 70 -1.39 -17.32 9.21
C ARG A 70 -0.54 -18.56 9.01
N THR A 71 0.43 -18.75 9.89
CA THR A 71 1.21 -19.99 9.92
C THR A 71 0.35 -21.16 10.37
N ALA A 72 0.88 -22.38 10.26
CA ALA A 72 0.19 -23.58 10.74
C ALA A 72 -0.12 -23.51 12.24
N SER A 73 0.66 -22.73 13.00
CA SER A 73 0.44 -22.51 14.43
C SER A 73 -0.51 -21.37 14.72
N ASP A 74 -1.18 -20.84 13.70
CA ASP A 74 -2.15 -19.74 13.81
C ASP A 74 -1.51 -18.42 14.25
N GLU A 75 -0.24 -18.25 13.95
CA GLU A 75 0.53 -17.06 14.28
C GLU A 75 0.80 -16.22 13.03
N PRO A 76 1.18 -14.94 13.19
CA PRO A 76 1.57 -14.13 12.02
C PRO A 76 2.85 -14.68 11.40
N ASP A 77 2.89 -14.76 10.09
CA ASP A 77 4.10 -15.11 9.36
C ASP A 77 4.96 -13.85 9.23
N THR A 78 5.67 -13.53 10.31
CA THR A 78 6.43 -12.27 10.40
C THR A 78 7.57 -12.22 9.41
N ARG A 79 8.20 -13.36 9.12
CA ARG A 79 9.30 -13.42 8.15
C ARG A 79 8.79 -13.02 6.76
N ARG A 80 7.67 -13.59 6.34
CA ARG A 80 7.11 -13.31 5.03
C ARG A 80 6.61 -11.87 4.93
N LEU A 81 5.90 -11.40 5.96
CA LEU A 81 5.43 -10.02 6.02
C LEU A 81 6.62 -9.05 5.91
N LYS A 82 7.67 -9.29 6.70
CA LYS A 82 8.84 -8.42 6.71
C LYS A 82 9.53 -8.40 5.33
N THR A 83 9.61 -9.55 4.66
CA THR A 83 10.24 -9.62 3.34
C THR A 83 9.50 -8.74 2.34
N ILE A 84 8.17 -8.85 2.30
CA ILE A 84 7.36 -8.05 1.38
C ILE A 84 7.49 -6.57 1.70
N VAL A 85 7.40 -6.22 2.99
CA VAL A 85 7.54 -4.83 3.44
C VAL A 85 8.86 -4.24 2.98
N LYS A 86 9.97 -4.94 3.24
CA LYS A 86 11.29 -4.46 2.86
C LYS A 86 11.40 -4.27 1.35
N ASN A 87 10.86 -5.21 0.58
CA ASN A 87 10.93 -5.12 -0.88
C ASN A 87 10.13 -3.93 -1.41
N ILE A 88 8.97 -3.65 -0.83
CA ILE A 88 8.19 -2.46 -1.21
C ILE A 88 8.96 -1.20 -0.84
N LEU A 89 9.49 -1.14 0.38
CA LEU A 89 10.14 0.07 0.86
C LEU A 89 11.45 0.40 0.12
N THR A 90 12.07 -0.56 -0.55
CA THR A 90 13.24 -0.26 -1.37
C THR A 90 12.95 0.75 -2.48
N PHE A 91 11.68 0.85 -2.92
CA PHE A 91 11.29 1.83 -3.92
C PHE A 91 11.12 3.23 -3.34
N PHE A 92 11.14 3.36 -2.01
CA PHE A 92 10.87 4.64 -1.32
C PHE A 92 12.03 5.07 -0.42
N VAL A 93 13.24 4.61 -0.71
CA VAL A 93 14.43 4.93 0.11
C VAL A 93 14.78 6.42 0.04
N SER A 94 14.50 7.05 -1.09
CA SER A 94 14.73 8.48 -1.28
C SER A 94 13.43 9.11 -1.76
N ASP A 95 13.49 10.38 -2.13
CA ASP A 95 12.32 11.09 -2.64
C ASP A 95 11.71 10.31 -3.80
N TYR A 96 10.41 10.08 -3.75
CA TYR A 96 9.74 9.28 -4.75
C TYR A 96 8.50 9.98 -5.29
N TYR A 97 8.50 10.20 -6.59
CA TYR A 97 7.38 10.81 -7.30
C TYR A 97 6.68 9.78 -8.18
N LEU A 98 5.36 9.71 -8.05
CA LEU A 98 4.52 8.85 -8.87
C LEU A 98 3.41 9.71 -9.46
N GLU A 99 3.41 9.87 -10.79
CA GLU A 99 2.34 10.54 -11.52
C GLU A 99 1.93 11.88 -10.89
N GLY A 100 2.92 12.71 -10.58
CA GLY A 100 2.67 14.06 -10.05
C GLY A 100 2.51 14.15 -8.55
N ALA A 101 2.57 13.05 -7.85
CA ALA A 101 2.47 13.02 -6.40
C ALA A 101 3.81 12.64 -5.79
N TYR A 102 4.14 13.30 -4.68
CA TYR A 102 5.31 12.95 -3.89
C TYR A 102 4.88 12.02 -2.76
N PHE A 103 5.47 10.82 -2.72
CA PHE A 103 5.17 9.81 -1.70
C PHE A 103 6.31 9.74 -0.70
N GLU A 104 5.97 9.78 0.56
CA GLU A 104 6.93 9.68 1.65
C GLU A 104 6.44 8.64 2.66
N PHE A 105 7.20 7.56 2.81
CA PHE A 105 6.87 6.56 3.83
C PHE A 105 7.15 7.12 5.21
N TYR A 106 6.22 6.95 6.17
CA TYR A 106 6.46 7.47 7.51
C TYR A 106 6.09 6.52 8.65
N LEU A 107 5.30 5.49 8.39
CA LEU A 107 4.86 4.64 9.50
C LEU A 107 4.49 3.24 9.01
N ASP A 108 4.89 2.23 9.77
CA ASP A 108 4.39 0.87 9.60
C ASP A 108 3.74 0.39 10.89
N SER A 109 2.73 -0.45 10.76
CA SER A 109 2.09 -1.06 11.91
C SER A 109 2.77 -2.38 12.25
N ARG A 110 2.49 -2.90 13.43
CA ARG A 110 2.84 -4.29 13.75
C ARG A 110 1.84 -5.23 13.08
N PRO A 111 2.16 -6.53 12.97
CA PRO A 111 1.21 -7.51 12.40
C PRO A 111 -0.12 -7.47 13.16
N THR A 112 -1.21 -7.35 12.43
CA THR A 112 -2.54 -7.22 12.96
C THR A 112 -3.43 -8.31 12.37
N PRO A 113 -4.19 -9.04 13.20
CA PRO A 113 -5.06 -10.09 12.67
C PRO A 113 -6.26 -9.52 11.90
N ASP A 114 -6.70 -10.27 10.89
CA ASP A 114 -7.86 -9.92 10.11
C ASP A 114 -8.80 -11.13 10.03
N ASN A 115 -10.05 -10.88 9.63
CA ASN A 115 -11.11 -11.89 9.62
C ASN A 115 -10.94 -12.97 8.56
N ASP A 116 -10.09 -12.74 7.57
CA ASP A 116 -9.91 -13.63 6.43
C ASP A 116 -8.77 -14.63 6.59
N ASN A 117 -8.41 -14.92 7.83
CA ASN A 117 -7.34 -15.87 8.16
C ASN A 117 -5.94 -15.35 7.79
N THR A 118 -5.77 -14.03 7.72
CA THR A 118 -4.48 -13.41 7.49
C THR A 118 -4.07 -12.53 8.67
N TYR A 119 -2.79 -12.19 8.70
CA TYR A 119 -2.31 -11.02 9.43
C TYR A 119 -1.85 -10.01 8.40
N TYR A 120 -1.99 -8.74 8.72
CA TYR A 120 -1.51 -7.70 7.82
C TYR A 120 -0.63 -6.69 8.52
N ILE A 121 0.24 -6.06 7.74
CA ILE A 121 1.00 -4.88 8.16
C ILE A 121 0.51 -3.73 7.30
N ASN A 122 0.24 -2.61 7.96
CA ASN A 122 -0.16 -1.38 7.29
C ASN A 122 1.06 -0.48 7.12
N LEU A 123 1.34 -0.10 5.88
CA LEU A 123 2.34 0.92 5.57
C LEU A 123 1.60 2.21 5.25
N LYS A 124 2.00 3.30 5.91
CA LYS A 124 1.40 4.62 5.67
C LYS A 124 2.38 5.50 4.93
N PHE A 125 1.88 6.12 3.87
CA PHE A 125 2.65 7.08 3.08
C PHE A 125 1.96 8.42 3.11
N ASN A 126 2.71 9.47 3.43
CA ASN A 126 2.25 10.83 3.22
C ASN A 126 2.34 11.12 1.73
N VAL A 127 1.28 11.66 1.16
CA VAL A 127 1.23 11.97 -0.26
C VAL A 127 0.91 13.44 -0.42
N THR A 128 1.71 14.11 -1.23
CA THR A 128 1.58 15.53 -1.47
C THR A 128 1.46 15.78 -2.96
N TYR A 129 0.40 16.49 -3.35
CA TYR A 129 0.24 17.03 -4.69
C TYR A 129 0.47 18.52 -4.65
N ASN A 130 1.31 19.01 -5.54
CA ASN A 130 1.52 20.44 -5.66
C ASN A 130 0.39 21.05 -6.47
N ASN A 131 -0.26 22.05 -5.91
CA ASN A 131 -1.44 22.68 -6.51
C ASN A 131 -1.09 23.85 -7.42
N LEU A 132 0.16 23.99 -7.81
CA LEU A 132 0.57 25.07 -8.67
C LEU A 132 -0.21 25.02 -9.97
N LYS A 133 -0.89 26.09 -10.25
CA LYS A 133 -1.63 26.21 -11.51
C LYS A 133 -0.70 26.51 -12.66
N ASN A 134 -1.11 26.02 -13.76
CA ASN A 134 -0.43 26.32 -15.00
C ASN A 134 -1.11 27.48 -15.69
#